data_7d7424364cf094cb7a2948f3f4c94ace
#
_entry.id   7d7424364cf094cb7a2948f3f4c94ace
#
_cell.length_a   1.000
_cell.length_b   1.000
_cell.length_c   1.000
_cell.angle_alpha   90.00
_cell.angle_beta   90.00
_cell.angle_gamma   90.00
#
_symmetry.space_group_name_H-M   'P 1'
#
loop_
_entity.id
_entity.type
_entity.pdbx_description
1 polymer ?
#
loop_
_entity_poly.entity_id
_entity_poly.type
_entity_poly.pdbx_seq_one_letter_code
_entity_poly.pdbx_strand_id
1 'polypeptide(L)'
;MKCPNCQNDDTKVLDSRPVDEGTAIRRRRECEKCEFRFSTYEEIEILDLTVVKKDGSKQMFSKEKLERAIRLPLDKRPHTDETLRKLLSAIEIEIQRKAKDSEIKSSEIGEIVMKKLKKVDKVAYVRFAAVYRQFEDVDEFKEELEKL
;
A
#
# COMPACT_ATOMS: atom_id res chain seq x y z
N MET A 1 -7.26 -16.38 17.38
CA MET A 1 -6.78 -14.96 17.40
C MET A 1 -7.17 -14.33 18.71
N LYS A 2 -6.24 -13.72 19.43
CA LYS A 2 -6.50 -13.17 20.77
C LYS A 2 -7.46 -11.98 20.73
N CYS A 3 -8.36 -11.95 21.70
CA CYS A 3 -9.26 -10.82 21.91
C CYS A 3 -8.46 -9.58 22.33
N PRO A 4 -8.61 -8.42 21.66
CA PRO A 4 -7.86 -7.20 22.02
C PRO A 4 -8.29 -6.63 23.39
N ASN A 5 -9.47 -6.98 23.89
CA ASN A 5 -9.99 -6.50 25.18
C ASN A 5 -9.53 -7.37 26.38
N CYS A 6 -9.64 -8.70 26.30
CA CYS A 6 -9.38 -9.58 27.46
C CYS A 6 -8.30 -10.63 27.20
N GLN A 7 -7.62 -10.60 26.04
CA GLN A 7 -6.53 -11.51 25.64
C GLN A 7 -6.92 -13.01 25.57
N ASN A 8 -8.21 -13.34 25.64
CA ASN A 8 -8.69 -14.70 25.46
C ASN A 8 -8.39 -15.18 24.02
N ASP A 9 -7.96 -16.42 23.86
CA ASP A 9 -7.60 -17.00 22.57
C ASP A 9 -8.83 -17.39 21.73
N ASP A 10 -9.97 -17.67 22.37
CA ASP A 10 -11.16 -18.17 21.73
C ASP A 10 -12.04 -17.02 21.22
N THR A 11 -12.11 -16.91 19.91
CA THR A 11 -12.95 -15.94 19.21
C THR A 11 -13.66 -16.62 18.05
N LYS A 12 -14.96 -16.41 17.92
CA LYS A 12 -15.76 -16.93 16.81
C LYS A 12 -15.90 -15.88 15.69
N VAL A 13 -16.00 -16.33 14.46
CA VAL A 13 -16.29 -15.49 13.29
C VAL A 13 -17.82 -15.39 13.13
N LEU A 14 -18.34 -14.18 13.16
CA LEU A 14 -19.77 -13.91 12.98
C LEU A 14 -20.12 -13.71 11.50
N ASP A 15 -19.22 -13.09 10.73
CA ASP A 15 -19.42 -12.73 9.34
C ASP A 15 -18.08 -12.60 8.62
N SER A 16 -18.09 -12.96 7.32
CA SER A 16 -16.92 -12.82 6.43
C SER A 16 -17.38 -12.22 5.11
N ARG A 17 -16.75 -11.14 4.69
CA ARG A 17 -17.08 -10.47 3.43
C ARG A 17 -15.83 -10.11 2.65
N PRO A 18 -15.81 -10.34 1.33
CA PRO A 18 -14.77 -9.79 0.48
C PRO A 18 -14.87 -8.25 0.51
N VAL A 19 -13.73 -7.60 0.57
CA VAL A 19 -13.58 -6.15 0.52
C VAL A 19 -12.47 -5.80 -0.47
N ASP A 20 -12.30 -4.51 -0.76
CA ASP A 20 -11.25 -4.02 -1.65
C ASP A 20 -11.23 -4.78 -3.01
N GLU A 21 -12.44 -4.87 -3.63
CA GLU A 21 -12.66 -5.54 -4.93
C GLU A 21 -12.26 -7.03 -4.92
N GLY A 22 -12.34 -7.68 -3.75
CA GLY A 22 -12.03 -9.11 -3.57
C GLY A 22 -10.55 -9.40 -3.26
N THR A 23 -9.73 -8.37 -3.07
CA THR A 23 -8.30 -8.55 -2.73
C THR A 23 -8.05 -8.73 -1.24
N ALA A 24 -9.07 -8.48 -0.40
CA ALA A 24 -9.02 -8.72 1.04
C ALA A 24 -10.34 -9.31 1.55
N ILE A 25 -10.28 -9.98 2.70
CA ILE A 25 -11.44 -10.51 3.41
C ILE A 25 -11.53 -9.82 4.76
N ARG A 26 -12.64 -9.11 5.00
CA ARG A 26 -12.96 -8.60 6.32
C ARG A 26 -13.76 -9.64 7.09
N ARG A 27 -13.29 -10.00 8.30
CA ARG A 27 -14.00 -10.91 9.21
C ARG A 27 -14.43 -10.17 10.47
N ARG A 28 -15.71 -10.21 10.80
CA ARG A 28 -16.26 -9.72 12.06
C ARG A 28 -16.18 -10.84 13.08
N ARG A 29 -15.53 -10.59 14.19
CA ARG A 29 -15.30 -11.57 15.27
C ARG A 29 -15.94 -11.13 16.56
N GLU A 30 -16.24 -12.10 17.42
CA GLU A 30 -16.73 -11.92 18.77
C GLU A 30 -15.91 -12.81 19.71
N CYS A 31 -15.48 -12.26 20.83
CA CYS A 31 -14.82 -13.03 21.89
C CYS A 31 -15.81 -13.89 22.63
N GLU A 32 -15.53 -15.18 22.82
CA GLU A 32 -16.42 -16.09 23.54
C GLU A 32 -16.47 -15.84 25.05
N LYS A 33 -15.44 -15.15 25.60
CA LYS A 33 -15.35 -14.85 27.03
C LYS A 33 -15.97 -13.51 27.43
N CYS A 34 -15.71 -12.44 26.68
CA CYS A 34 -16.15 -11.08 27.04
C CYS A 34 -17.08 -10.44 26.03
N GLU A 35 -17.52 -11.18 25.01
CA GLU A 35 -18.44 -10.74 23.95
C GLU A 35 -17.97 -9.51 23.18
N PHE A 36 -16.75 -9.06 23.38
CA PHE A 36 -16.18 -7.94 22.65
C PHE A 36 -16.11 -8.24 21.16
N ARG A 37 -16.65 -7.33 20.34
CA ARG A 37 -16.69 -7.44 18.88
C ARG A 37 -15.61 -6.62 18.24
N PHE A 38 -14.89 -7.22 17.29
CA PHE A 38 -13.83 -6.58 16.52
C PHE A 38 -13.79 -7.12 15.09
N SER A 39 -13.11 -6.41 14.22
CA SER A 39 -12.90 -6.85 12.83
C SER A 39 -11.44 -7.15 12.59
N THR A 40 -11.20 -8.15 11.73
CA THR A 40 -9.87 -8.48 11.22
C THR A 40 -9.90 -8.45 9.71
N TYR A 41 -8.75 -8.21 9.10
CA TYR A 41 -8.56 -8.27 7.66
C TYR A 41 -7.55 -9.35 7.35
N GLU A 42 -7.85 -10.11 6.30
CA GLU A 42 -6.94 -11.08 5.69
C GLU A 42 -6.60 -10.54 4.31
N GLU A 43 -5.34 -10.30 4.06
CA GLU A 43 -4.81 -9.70 2.84
C GLU A 43 -3.74 -10.61 2.24
N ILE A 44 -3.56 -10.51 0.92
CA ILE A 44 -2.47 -11.20 0.24
C ILE A 44 -1.16 -10.50 0.61
N GLU A 45 -0.20 -11.24 1.12
CA GLU A 45 1.15 -10.74 1.40
C GLU A 45 2.10 -11.09 0.25
N ILE A 46 2.91 -10.12 -0.16
CA ILE A 46 4.00 -10.37 -1.11
C ILE A 46 5.18 -10.92 -0.32
N LEU A 47 5.46 -12.21 -0.53
CA LEU A 47 6.59 -12.90 0.09
C LEU A 47 7.77 -12.96 -0.88
N ASP A 48 8.99 -12.92 -0.32
CA ASP A 48 10.24 -13.21 -1.02
C ASP A 48 10.53 -12.37 -2.27
N LEU A 49 10.11 -11.09 -2.26
CA LEU A 49 10.42 -10.16 -3.32
C LEU A 49 11.66 -9.32 -2.99
N THR A 50 12.64 -9.32 -3.88
CA THR A 50 13.86 -8.52 -3.76
C THR A 50 13.77 -7.25 -4.61
N VAL A 51 14.09 -6.11 -3.99
CA VAL A 51 14.18 -4.81 -4.67
C VAL A 51 15.63 -4.52 -5.04
N VAL A 52 15.86 -4.32 -6.32
CA VAL A 52 17.17 -3.90 -6.87
C VAL A 52 17.20 -2.37 -6.94
N LYS A 53 18.13 -1.76 -6.22
CA LYS A 53 18.31 -0.30 -6.18
C LYS A 53 19.08 0.23 -7.38
N LYS A 54 19.09 1.58 -7.55
CA LYS A 54 19.83 2.25 -8.64
C LYS A 54 21.33 1.97 -8.60
N ASP A 55 21.91 1.79 -7.41
CA ASP A 55 23.33 1.43 -7.20
C ASP A 55 23.63 -0.06 -7.35
N GLY A 56 22.63 -0.87 -7.71
CA GLY A 56 22.75 -2.33 -7.85
C GLY A 56 22.61 -3.11 -6.55
N SER A 57 22.53 -2.45 -5.38
CA SER A 57 22.30 -3.13 -4.11
C SER A 57 20.91 -3.76 -4.06
N LYS A 58 20.80 -4.87 -3.34
CA LYS A 58 19.56 -5.64 -3.20
C LYS A 58 19.06 -5.58 -1.75
N GLN A 59 17.77 -5.42 -1.59
CA GLN A 59 17.10 -5.51 -0.29
C GLN A 59 15.74 -6.18 -0.42
N MET A 60 15.28 -6.80 0.65
CA MET A 60 13.94 -7.37 0.69
C MET A 60 12.89 -6.25 0.54
N PHE A 61 11.81 -6.56 -0.17
CA PHE A 61 10.64 -5.69 -0.25
C PHE A 61 10.06 -5.48 1.17
N SER A 62 9.64 -4.27 1.47
CA SER A 62 8.98 -3.94 2.74
C SER A 62 7.70 -3.17 2.46
N LYS A 63 6.58 -3.76 2.87
CA LYS A 63 5.26 -3.16 2.81
C LYS A 63 5.20 -1.87 3.62
N GLU A 64 5.84 -1.82 4.79
CA GLU A 64 5.89 -0.64 5.66
C GLU A 64 6.61 0.54 5.00
N LYS A 65 7.67 0.27 4.24
CA LYS A 65 8.38 1.31 3.48
C LYS A 65 7.52 1.84 2.35
N LEU A 66 6.82 0.96 1.62
CA LEU A 66 5.88 1.35 0.57
C LEU A 66 4.74 2.19 1.14
N GLU A 67 4.10 1.73 2.22
CA GLU A 67 3.02 2.45 2.88
C GLU A 67 3.44 3.84 3.33
N ARG A 68 4.61 3.96 3.99
CA ARG A 68 5.16 5.26 4.41
C ARG A 68 5.40 6.20 3.22
N ALA A 69 5.95 5.67 2.12
CA ALA A 69 6.20 6.46 0.92
C ALA A 69 4.91 6.99 0.27
N ILE A 70 3.79 6.29 0.43
CA ILE A 70 2.47 6.68 -0.10
C ILE A 70 1.72 7.59 0.88
N ARG A 71 1.81 7.36 2.19
CA ARG A 71 1.17 8.21 3.19
C ARG A 71 1.69 9.64 3.20
N LEU A 72 2.99 9.82 3.02
CA LEU A 72 3.62 11.14 3.06
C LEU A 72 3.05 12.12 2.01
N PRO A 73 2.95 11.80 0.71
CA PRO A 73 2.33 12.69 -0.27
C PRO A 73 0.83 12.88 -0.08
N LEU A 74 0.14 11.93 0.58
CA LEU A 74 -1.28 12.02 0.92
C LEU A 74 -1.56 12.78 2.22
N ASP A 75 -0.53 13.18 2.97
CA ASP A 75 -0.73 13.93 4.21
C ASP A 75 -1.54 15.21 3.97
N LYS A 76 -2.55 15.44 4.82
CA LYS A 76 -3.53 16.56 4.71
C LYS A 76 -4.33 16.58 3.41
N ARG A 77 -4.38 15.46 2.67
CA ARG A 77 -5.28 15.30 1.53
C ARG A 77 -6.53 14.53 1.95
N PRO A 78 -7.71 14.82 1.37
CA PRO A 78 -8.93 14.09 1.68
C PRO A 78 -8.81 12.66 1.16
N HIS A 79 -8.71 11.71 2.06
CA HIS A 79 -8.75 10.27 1.78
C HIS A 79 -9.26 9.50 2.99
N THR A 80 -9.79 8.33 2.76
CA THR A 80 -10.21 7.40 3.80
C THR A 80 -9.17 6.28 3.96
N ASP A 81 -9.19 5.60 5.11
CA ASP A 81 -8.35 4.40 5.31
C ASP A 81 -8.68 3.31 4.28
N GLU A 82 -9.94 3.24 3.84
CA GLU A 82 -10.35 2.32 2.77
C GLU A 82 -9.69 2.67 1.44
N THR A 83 -9.70 3.95 1.03
CA THR A 83 -9.04 4.42 -0.20
C THR A 83 -7.55 4.12 -0.17
N LEU A 84 -6.91 4.34 0.98
CA LEU A 84 -5.48 4.06 1.14
C LEU A 84 -5.19 2.56 1.03
N ARG A 85 -5.98 1.69 1.67
CA ARG A 85 -5.82 0.23 1.56
C ARG A 85 -5.99 -0.24 0.11
N LYS A 86 -7.03 0.24 -0.59
CA LYS A 86 -7.24 -0.09 -2.02
C LYS A 86 -6.05 0.32 -2.87
N LEU A 87 -5.51 1.52 -2.64
CA LEU A 87 -4.34 2.03 -3.35
C LEU A 87 -3.12 1.15 -3.11
N LEU A 88 -2.82 0.82 -1.85
CA LEU A 88 -1.70 -0.04 -1.46
C LEU A 88 -1.82 -1.44 -2.09
N SER A 89 -2.98 -2.09 -1.94
CA SER A 89 -3.24 -3.40 -2.52
C SER A 89 -3.09 -3.40 -4.05
N ALA A 90 -3.62 -2.38 -4.74
CA ALA A 90 -3.49 -2.25 -6.18
C ALA A 90 -2.04 -2.04 -6.65
N ILE A 91 -1.21 -1.38 -5.83
CA ILE A 91 0.22 -1.20 -6.10
C ILE A 91 0.96 -2.52 -5.87
N GLU A 92 0.72 -3.20 -4.75
CA GLU A 92 1.35 -4.49 -4.41
C GLU A 92 1.09 -5.56 -5.49
N ILE A 93 -0.16 -5.68 -5.95
CA ILE A 93 -0.51 -6.59 -7.04
C ILE A 93 0.25 -6.26 -8.33
N GLU A 94 0.38 -4.96 -8.67
CA GLU A 94 1.09 -4.56 -9.89
C GLU A 94 2.61 -4.79 -9.77
N ILE A 95 3.18 -4.57 -8.58
CA ILE A 95 4.58 -4.91 -8.26
C ILE A 95 4.82 -6.40 -8.47
N GLN A 96 3.98 -7.26 -7.90
CA GLN A 96 4.11 -8.70 -8.01
C GLN A 96 3.99 -9.20 -9.47
N ARG A 97 3.05 -8.62 -10.24
CA ARG A 97 2.90 -8.95 -11.67
C ARG A 97 4.09 -8.53 -12.52
N LYS A 98 4.77 -7.45 -12.13
CA LYS A 98 5.90 -6.90 -12.88
C LYS A 98 7.24 -7.52 -12.48
N ALA A 99 7.32 -8.05 -11.27
CA ALA A 99 8.51 -8.75 -10.79
C ALA A 99 8.85 -9.97 -11.66
N LYS A 100 10.14 -10.16 -11.93
CA LYS A 100 10.68 -11.32 -12.65
C LYS A 100 11.70 -12.00 -11.75
N ASP A 101 11.64 -13.33 -11.68
CA ASP A 101 12.53 -14.13 -10.83
C ASP A 101 12.59 -13.63 -9.37
N SER A 102 11.44 -13.23 -8.83
CA SER A 102 11.32 -12.61 -7.49
C SER A 102 12.15 -11.32 -7.31
N GLU A 103 12.47 -10.61 -8.40
CA GLU A 103 13.18 -9.32 -8.36
C GLU A 103 12.41 -8.23 -9.10
N ILE A 104 12.50 -6.99 -8.58
CA ILE A 104 11.98 -5.79 -9.23
C ILE A 104 12.91 -4.60 -8.97
N LYS A 105 13.05 -3.71 -9.95
CA LYS A 105 13.83 -2.48 -9.77
C LYS A 105 13.05 -1.45 -8.95
N SER A 106 13.75 -0.73 -8.07
CA SER A 106 13.14 0.38 -7.30
C SER A 106 12.54 1.47 -8.19
N SER A 107 13.11 1.70 -9.38
CA SER A 107 12.56 2.61 -10.39
C SER A 107 11.20 2.14 -10.91
N GLU A 108 11.02 0.85 -11.13
CA GLU A 108 9.74 0.29 -11.58
C GLU A 108 8.66 0.41 -10.51
N ILE A 109 9.01 0.22 -9.24
CA ILE A 109 8.10 0.46 -8.11
C ILE A 109 7.65 1.93 -8.10
N GLY A 110 8.60 2.86 -8.24
CA GLY A 110 8.29 4.29 -8.29
C GLY A 110 7.32 4.65 -9.42
N GLU A 111 7.52 4.12 -10.63
CA GLU A 111 6.62 4.34 -11.76
C GLU A 111 5.21 3.77 -11.50
N ILE A 112 5.12 2.59 -10.86
CA ILE A 112 3.83 2.00 -10.47
C ILE A 112 3.11 2.92 -9.48
N VAL A 113 3.81 3.38 -8.44
CA VAL A 113 3.26 4.30 -7.43
C VAL A 113 2.76 5.58 -8.09
N MET A 114 3.57 6.22 -8.93
CA MET A 114 3.20 7.44 -9.65
C MET A 114 1.95 7.25 -10.50
N LYS A 115 1.88 6.17 -11.29
CA LYS A 115 0.72 5.86 -12.12
C LYS A 115 -0.57 5.67 -11.30
N LYS A 116 -0.48 5.06 -10.12
CA LYS A 116 -1.64 4.86 -9.24
C LYS A 116 -2.02 6.14 -8.50
N LEU A 117 -1.06 6.89 -7.95
CA LEU A 117 -1.33 8.17 -7.30
C LEU A 117 -1.99 9.17 -8.23
N LYS A 118 -1.55 9.28 -9.49
CA LYS A 118 -2.14 10.15 -10.50
C LYS A 118 -3.65 9.95 -10.67
N LYS A 119 -4.14 8.72 -10.51
CA LYS A 119 -5.56 8.38 -10.62
C LYS A 119 -6.36 8.71 -9.36
N VAL A 120 -5.71 8.72 -8.20
CA VAL A 120 -6.36 8.94 -6.89
C VAL A 120 -6.33 10.41 -6.50
N ASP A 121 -5.16 11.04 -6.58
CA ASP A 121 -4.97 12.43 -6.20
C ASP A 121 -3.78 13.04 -6.95
N LYS A 122 -4.06 13.99 -7.83
CA LYS A 122 -3.03 14.65 -8.65
C LYS A 122 -2.03 15.46 -7.83
N VAL A 123 -2.45 16.03 -6.70
CA VAL A 123 -1.54 16.76 -5.80
C VAL A 123 -0.59 15.81 -5.09
N ALA A 124 -1.10 14.67 -4.60
CA ALA A 124 -0.24 13.63 -4.04
C ALA A 124 0.74 13.07 -5.07
N TYR A 125 0.30 12.90 -6.32
CA TYR A 125 1.20 12.55 -7.43
C TYR A 125 2.36 13.54 -7.56
N VAL A 126 2.07 14.85 -7.62
CA VAL A 126 3.09 15.90 -7.77
C VAL A 126 4.09 15.89 -6.60
N ARG A 127 3.57 15.74 -5.37
CA ARG A 127 4.42 15.63 -4.16
C ARG A 127 5.35 14.42 -4.21
N PHE A 128 4.83 13.27 -4.63
CA PHE A 128 5.63 12.06 -4.79
C PHE A 128 6.66 12.23 -5.91
N ALA A 129 6.24 12.76 -7.07
CA ALA A 129 7.12 13.00 -8.21
C ALA A 129 8.27 13.94 -7.85
N ALA A 130 8.02 15.00 -7.09
CA ALA A 130 9.05 15.96 -6.67
C ALA A 130 10.21 15.30 -5.89
N VAL A 131 9.90 14.29 -5.07
CA VAL A 131 10.93 13.54 -4.32
C VAL A 131 11.53 12.42 -5.17
N TYR A 132 10.69 11.71 -5.93
CA TYR A 132 11.10 10.53 -6.68
C TYR A 132 11.94 10.86 -7.91
N ARG A 133 11.54 11.88 -8.69
CA ARG A 133 12.22 12.31 -9.91
C ARG A 133 13.52 13.08 -9.63
N GLN A 134 13.63 13.71 -8.44
CA GLN A 134 14.78 14.53 -8.08
C GLN A 134 15.05 15.62 -9.14
N PHE A 135 14.02 16.44 -9.43
CA PHE A 135 14.13 17.53 -10.42
C PHE A 135 15.33 18.42 -10.13
N GLU A 136 16.10 18.74 -11.16
CA GLU A 136 17.26 19.61 -11.07
C GLU A 136 16.86 21.08 -11.14
N ASP A 137 15.77 21.39 -11.85
CA ASP A 137 15.26 22.75 -11.99
C ASP A 137 13.72 22.83 -11.99
N VAL A 138 13.21 24.06 -12.09
CA VAL A 138 11.77 24.36 -12.09
C VAL A 138 11.11 23.98 -13.41
N ASP A 139 11.85 23.94 -14.48
CA ASP A 139 11.28 23.66 -15.81
C ASP A 139 10.97 22.17 -15.95
N GLU A 140 11.81 21.28 -15.47
CA GLU A 140 11.49 19.84 -15.34
C GLU A 140 10.24 19.59 -14.49
N PHE A 141 10.07 20.38 -13.43
CA PHE A 141 8.85 20.30 -12.59
C PHE A 141 7.60 20.78 -13.37
N LYS A 142 7.69 21.83 -14.16
CA LYS A 142 6.59 22.31 -15.04
C LYS A 142 6.21 21.25 -16.06
N GLU A 143 7.18 20.63 -16.72
CA GLU A 143 6.93 19.55 -17.68
C GLU A 143 6.19 18.37 -17.04
N GLU A 144 6.49 18.06 -15.78
CA GLU A 144 5.78 17.00 -15.05
C GLU A 144 4.34 17.40 -14.71
N LEU A 145 4.09 18.69 -14.44
CA LEU A 145 2.73 19.22 -14.26
C LEU A 145 1.89 19.17 -15.54
N GLU A 146 2.49 19.43 -16.69
CA GLU A 146 1.81 19.40 -17.99
C GLU A 146 1.34 17.98 -18.37
N LYS A 147 1.91 16.95 -17.78
CA LYS A 147 1.48 15.54 -17.97
C LYS A 147 0.19 15.19 -17.21
N LEU A 148 -0.32 16.07 -16.34
CA LEU A 148 -1.50 15.85 -15.49
C LEU A 148 -2.81 16.23 -16.18
#